data_e05940fdad945107be1b1d9610a3a1ae
#
_entry.id   e05940fdad945107be1b1d9610a3a1ae
#
_cell.length_a   1.000
_cell.length_b   1.000
_cell.length_c   1.000
_cell.angle_alpha   90.00
_cell.angle_beta   90.00
_cell.angle_gamma   90.00
#
_symmetry.space_group_name_H-M   'P 1'
#
loop_
_entity.id
_entity.type
_entity.pdbx_description
1 polymer ?
#
loop_
_entity_poly.entity_id
_entity_poly.type
_entity_poly.pdbx_seq_one_letter_code
_entity_poly.pdbx_strand_id
1 'polypeptide(L)'
;DRDARTEGLTRMQELANGGLFSNRIADNIKEKGERQISGLESEIANVHEEMDAGEKTTNLALRCIVREKSSYREFFSQGLINEWAYRELNYTMEVQMDGVRHGGGLPTAEMETSISKRFSFMLMSLISFVPGMHRTLEAMRTQWIVRNYGVVWARHRASQTVLTQLSKIAGTEYDVDILERLRAIYEGISNDAKAQIDEVGEQYPEFVETTQEQLGQRLMLISEHNSVHHAKELGIIQSGIASAIIKEQSERLRTLAQDNMTACFEIEIDELLAKVPLFSEIDPSQYGVIANYLRAATVTRGTDIIRQGQVGDSMFLIARGIAHVTV
;
A
#
# COMPACT_ATOMS: atom_id res chain seq x y z
N ASP A 1 -5.41 -19.38 -19.61
CA ASP A 1 -4.89 -20.56 -20.35
C ASP A 1 -3.79 -20.20 -21.35
N ARG A 2 -3.95 -19.15 -22.20
CA ARG A 2 -2.95 -18.73 -23.20
C ARG A 2 -1.58 -18.43 -22.55
N ASP A 3 -1.56 -17.57 -21.54
CA ASP A 3 -0.31 -17.13 -20.88
C ASP A 3 0.40 -18.32 -20.19
N ALA A 4 -0.36 -19.20 -19.54
CA ALA A 4 0.19 -20.42 -18.94
C ALA A 4 0.80 -21.38 -19.99
N ARG A 5 0.19 -21.47 -21.18
CA ARG A 5 0.73 -22.30 -22.27
C ARG A 5 1.97 -21.67 -22.91
N THR A 6 2.00 -20.35 -23.04
CA THR A 6 3.16 -19.60 -23.53
C THR A 6 4.35 -19.78 -22.59
N GLU A 7 4.13 -19.67 -21.27
CA GLU A 7 5.16 -19.94 -20.26
C GLU A 7 5.64 -21.40 -20.30
N GLY A 8 4.70 -22.33 -20.46
CA GLY A 8 5.03 -23.76 -20.62
C GLY A 8 5.90 -24.03 -21.85
N LEU A 9 5.60 -23.40 -23.00
CA LEU A 9 6.43 -23.50 -24.20
C LEU A 9 7.83 -22.91 -24.03
N THR A 10 7.95 -21.76 -23.39
CA THR A 10 9.24 -21.14 -23.08
C THR A 10 10.10 -22.03 -22.21
N ARG A 11 9.52 -22.59 -21.16
CA ARG A 11 10.19 -23.53 -20.26
C ARG A 11 10.60 -24.83 -20.95
N MET A 12 9.76 -25.33 -21.85
CA MET A 12 10.07 -26.51 -22.66
C MET A 12 11.22 -26.24 -23.64
N GLN A 13 11.27 -25.03 -24.25
CA GLN A 13 12.37 -24.62 -25.11
C GLN A 13 13.72 -24.53 -24.36
N GLU A 14 13.71 -24.00 -23.13
CA GLU A 14 14.89 -23.98 -22.26
C GLU A 14 15.41 -25.40 -21.98
N LEU A 15 14.52 -26.33 -21.66
CA LEU A 15 14.86 -27.73 -21.43
C LEU A 15 15.35 -28.43 -22.70
N ALA A 16 14.80 -28.10 -23.88
CA ALA A 16 15.25 -28.63 -25.16
C ALA A 16 16.67 -28.14 -25.51
N ASN A 17 16.96 -26.85 -25.27
CA ASN A 17 18.28 -26.25 -25.45
C ASN A 17 19.32 -26.90 -24.51
N GLY A 18 18.88 -27.36 -23.32
CA GLY A 18 19.69 -28.12 -22.39
C GLY A 18 19.94 -29.59 -22.79
N GLY A 19 19.44 -30.01 -23.98
CA GLY A 19 19.66 -31.37 -24.50
C GLY A 19 18.78 -32.45 -23.89
N LEU A 20 17.73 -32.11 -23.15
CA LEU A 20 16.84 -33.07 -22.52
C LEU A 20 15.93 -33.80 -23.53
N PHE A 21 15.63 -33.16 -24.67
CA PHE A 21 14.81 -33.72 -25.73
C PHE A 21 15.60 -33.78 -27.07
N SER A 22 15.32 -34.77 -27.89
CA SER A 22 15.80 -34.75 -29.26
C SER A 22 15.13 -33.61 -30.03
N ASN A 23 15.85 -32.96 -30.94
CA ASN A 23 15.35 -31.80 -31.71
C ASN A 23 13.99 -32.10 -32.34
N ARG A 24 13.79 -33.31 -32.89
CA ARG A 24 12.52 -33.74 -33.50
C ARG A 24 11.35 -33.74 -32.52
N ILE A 25 11.58 -34.12 -31.25
CA ILE A 25 10.53 -34.13 -30.22
C ILE A 25 10.25 -32.68 -29.76
N ALA A 26 11.30 -31.90 -29.57
CA ALA A 26 11.17 -30.47 -29.20
C ALA A 26 10.38 -29.70 -30.24
N ASP A 27 10.69 -29.86 -31.52
CA ASP A 27 9.99 -29.21 -32.65
C ASP A 27 8.52 -29.64 -32.71
N ASN A 28 8.21 -30.91 -32.51
CA ASN A 28 6.83 -31.44 -32.55
C ASN A 28 5.98 -30.86 -31.38
N ILE A 29 6.55 -30.80 -30.16
CA ILE A 29 5.85 -30.25 -29.00
C ILE A 29 5.66 -28.73 -29.21
N LYS A 30 6.66 -28.05 -29.72
CA LYS A 30 6.58 -26.61 -30.04
C LYS A 30 5.46 -26.30 -31.05
N GLU A 31 5.48 -27.01 -32.18
CA GLU A 31 4.46 -26.85 -33.23
C GLU A 31 3.04 -27.14 -32.71
N LYS A 32 2.88 -28.18 -31.89
CA LYS A 32 1.60 -28.50 -31.26
C LYS A 32 1.15 -27.44 -30.27
N GLY A 33 2.07 -26.90 -29.47
CA GLY A 33 1.80 -25.85 -28.52
C GLY A 33 1.43 -24.52 -29.24
N GLU A 34 2.18 -24.14 -30.27
CA GLU A 34 1.88 -22.96 -31.09
C GLU A 34 0.51 -23.05 -31.77
N ARG A 35 0.15 -24.21 -32.31
CA ARG A 35 -1.22 -24.42 -32.86
C ARG A 35 -2.30 -24.28 -31.81
N GLN A 36 -2.07 -24.77 -30.59
CA GLN A 36 -3.03 -24.63 -29.50
C GLN A 36 -3.16 -23.18 -29.03
N ILE A 37 -2.06 -22.43 -28.97
CA ILE A 37 -2.07 -20.99 -28.65
C ILE A 37 -2.81 -20.22 -29.73
N SER A 38 -2.50 -20.46 -31.01
CA SER A 38 -3.19 -19.82 -32.15
C SER A 38 -4.69 -20.14 -32.18
N GLY A 39 -5.10 -21.36 -31.81
CA GLY A 39 -6.51 -21.71 -31.65
C GLY A 39 -7.20 -20.90 -30.56
N LEU A 40 -6.57 -20.78 -29.39
CA LEU A 40 -7.09 -19.95 -28.30
C LEU A 40 -7.13 -18.46 -28.66
N GLU A 41 -6.12 -17.97 -29.36
CA GLU A 41 -6.11 -16.58 -29.87
C GLU A 41 -7.26 -16.30 -30.84
N SER A 42 -7.54 -17.27 -31.73
CA SER A 42 -8.69 -17.15 -32.62
C SER A 42 -10.03 -17.18 -31.88
N GLU A 43 -10.17 -18.05 -30.87
CA GLU A 43 -11.37 -18.07 -30.03
C GLU A 43 -11.55 -16.77 -29.24
N ILE A 44 -10.48 -16.24 -28.66
CA ILE A 44 -10.49 -14.96 -27.96
C ILE A 44 -10.86 -13.82 -28.92
N ALA A 45 -10.28 -13.80 -30.13
CA ALA A 45 -10.58 -12.80 -31.14
C ALA A 45 -12.05 -12.84 -31.56
N ASN A 46 -12.62 -14.04 -31.79
CA ASN A 46 -14.01 -14.20 -32.14
C ASN A 46 -14.95 -13.68 -31.02
N VAL A 47 -14.69 -14.06 -29.76
CA VAL A 47 -15.46 -13.57 -28.60
C VAL A 47 -15.34 -12.03 -28.51
N HIS A 48 -14.16 -11.47 -28.73
CA HIS A 48 -13.96 -10.01 -28.71
C HIS A 48 -14.65 -9.31 -29.88
N GLU A 49 -14.76 -9.97 -31.05
CA GLU A 49 -15.45 -9.39 -32.21
C GLU A 49 -16.97 -9.36 -31.99
N GLU A 50 -17.53 -10.34 -31.28
CA GLU A 50 -18.95 -10.40 -30.93
C GLU A 50 -19.35 -9.40 -29.82
N MET A 51 -18.40 -8.98 -28.97
CA MET A 51 -18.63 -8.01 -27.87
C MET A 51 -18.80 -6.59 -28.41
N ASP A 52 -19.79 -5.88 -27.91
CA ASP A 52 -19.93 -4.44 -28.18
C ASP A 52 -18.87 -3.61 -27.44
N ALA A 53 -18.73 -2.31 -27.80
CA ALA A 53 -17.72 -1.43 -27.20
C ALA A 53 -17.97 -1.22 -25.69
N GLY A 54 -19.21 -1.25 -25.23
CA GLY A 54 -19.58 -1.13 -23.82
C GLY A 54 -19.18 -2.39 -23.04
N GLU A 55 -19.42 -3.57 -23.59
CA GLU A 55 -19.02 -4.84 -23.00
C GLU A 55 -17.50 -4.99 -22.91
N LYS A 56 -16.76 -4.56 -23.95
CA LYS A 56 -15.28 -4.53 -23.93
C LYS A 56 -14.76 -3.63 -22.82
N THR A 57 -15.34 -2.45 -22.67
CA THR A 57 -14.99 -1.49 -21.61
C THR A 57 -15.25 -2.08 -20.24
N THR A 58 -16.42 -2.65 -20.02
CA THR A 58 -16.81 -3.30 -18.76
C THR A 58 -15.89 -4.48 -18.42
N ASN A 59 -15.58 -5.31 -19.41
CA ASN A 59 -14.69 -6.46 -19.22
C ASN A 59 -13.28 -6.04 -18.78
N LEU A 60 -12.68 -5.06 -19.48
CA LEU A 60 -11.35 -4.56 -19.14
C LEU A 60 -11.34 -3.87 -17.77
N ALA A 61 -12.36 -3.08 -17.45
CA ALA A 61 -12.50 -2.45 -16.14
C ALA A 61 -12.58 -3.49 -15.02
N LEU A 62 -13.40 -4.54 -15.19
CA LEU A 62 -13.48 -5.65 -14.23
C LEU A 62 -12.14 -6.39 -14.08
N ARG A 63 -11.41 -6.63 -15.17
CA ARG A 63 -10.06 -7.23 -15.11
C ARG A 63 -9.10 -6.38 -14.28
N CYS A 64 -9.13 -5.05 -14.42
CA CYS A 64 -8.33 -4.12 -13.62
C CYS A 64 -8.70 -4.21 -12.14
N ILE A 65 -9.99 -4.17 -11.79
CA ILE A 65 -10.47 -4.26 -10.40
C ILE A 65 -10.10 -5.62 -9.78
N VAL A 66 -10.26 -6.72 -10.52
CA VAL A 66 -9.87 -8.06 -10.06
C VAL A 66 -8.37 -8.14 -9.80
N ARG A 67 -7.54 -7.52 -10.65
CA ARG A 67 -6.09 -7.46 -10.44
C ARG A 67 -5.74 -6.65 -9.21
N GLU A 68 -6.36 -5.50 -9.03
CA GLU A 68 -6.19 -4.65 -7.85
C GLU A 68 -6.57 -5.42 -6.57
N LYS A 69 -7.73 -6.05 -6.56
CA LYS A 69 -8.22 -6.90 -5.46
C LYS A 69 -7.26 -8.05 -5.16
N SER A 70 -6.71 -8.68 -6.19
CA SER A 70 -5.70 -9.74 -6.04
C SER A 70 -4.43 -9.21 -5.37
N SER A 71 -3.98 -8.00 -5.72
CA SER A 71 -2.83 -7.36 -5.08
C SER A 71 -3.08 -7.10 -3.59
N TYR A 72 -4.27 -6.64 -3.20
CA TYR A 72 -4.62 -6.46 -1.79
C TYR A 72 -4.61 -7.77 -1.01
N ARG A 73 -5.10 -8.84 -1.61
CA ARG A 73 -5.05 -10.18 -1.01
C ARG A 73 -3.61 -10.65 -0.83
N GLU A 74 -2.77 -10.41 -1.81
CA GLU A 74 -1.35 -10.72 -1.74
C GLU A 74 -0.66 -9.93 -0.62
N PHE A 75 -0.86 -8.61 -0.54
CA PHE A 75 -0.30 -7.77 0.52
C PHE A 75 -0.75 -8.21 1.91
N PHE A 76 -2.02 -8.59 2.06
CA PHE A 76 -2.53 -9.12 3.31
C PHE A 76 -1.91 -10.48 3.67
N SER A 77 -1.83 -11.41 2.71
CA SER A 77 -1.22 -12.73 2.94
C SER A 77 0.26 -12.66 3.31
N GLN A 78 0.94 -11.63 2.80
CA GLN A 78 2.33 -11.32 3.12
C GLN A 78 2.49 -10.50 4.41
N GLY A 79 1.39 -10.11 5.05
CA GLY A 79 1.43 -9.29 6.27
C GLY A 79 1.90 -7.85 6.05
N LEU A 80 1.88 -7.35 4.81
CA LEU A 80 2.25 -5.96 4.47
C LEU A 80 1.16 -4.96 4.85
N ILE A 81 -0.08 -5.41 4.91
CA ILE A 81 -1.23 -4.65 5.41
C ILE A 81 -1.97 -5.44 6.48
N ASN A 82 -2.58 -4.73 7.42
CA ASN A 82 -3.37 -5.36 8.47
C ASN A 82 -4.77 -5.77 7.99
N GLU A 83 -5.46 -6.57 8.82
CA GLU A 83 -6.80 -7.09 8.49
C GLU A 83 -7.83 -5.98 8.26
N TRP A 84 -7.75 -4.89 9.02
CA TRP A 84 -8.67 -3.77 8.86
C TRP A 84 -8.51 -3.10 7.49
N ALA A 85 -7.27 -2.80 7.10
CA ALA A 85 -6.98 -2.21 5.80
C ALA A 85 -7.42 -3.12 4.65
N TYR A 86 -7.18 -4.43 4.78
CA TYR A 86 -7.62 -5.41 3.80
C TYR A 86 -9.14 -5.45 3.66
N ARG A 87 -9.88 -5.46 4.78
CA ARG A 87 -11.35 -5.46 4.76
C ARG A 87 -11.91 -4.22 4.10
N GLU A 88 -11.37 -3.04 4.43
CA GLU A 88 -11.77 -1.76 3.85
C GLU A 88 -11.54 -1.72 2.34
N LEU A 89 -10.34 -2.12 1.90
CA LEU A 89 -9.99 -2.18 0.49
C LEU A 89 -10.84 -3.20 -0.27
N ASN A 90 -11.06 -4.38 0.31
CA ASN A 90 -11.86 -5.42 -0.31
C ASN A 90 -13.32 -4.99 -0.46
N TYR A 91 -13.91 -4.37 0.56
CA TYR A 91 -15.27 -3.83 0.49
C TYR A 91 -15.41 -2.80 -0.63
N THR A 92 -14.44 -1.91 -0.74
CA THR A 92 -14.41 -0.92 -1.82
C THR A 92 -14.37 -1.56 -3.21
N MET A 93 -13.57 -2.60 -3.38
CA MET A 93 -13.50 -3.32 -4.66
C MET A 93 -14.82 -4.01 -5.00
N GLU A 94 -15.52 -4.59 -4.02
CA GLU A 94 -16.85 -5.18 -4.25
C GLU A 94 -17.87 -4.12 -4.75
N VAL A 95 -17.91 -2.96 -4.08
CA VAL A 95 -18.79 -1.85 -4.48
C VAL A 95 -18.47 -1.38 -5.90
N GLN A 96 -17.19 -1.23 -6.23
CA GLN A 96 -16.76 -0.83 -7.57
C GLN A 96 -17.10 -1.88 -8.63
N MET A 97 -16.90 -3.17 -8.32
CA MET A 97 -17.26 -4.27 -9.23
C MET A 97 -18.75 -4.26 -9.53
N ASP A 98 -19.59 -4.05 -8.52
CA ASP A 98 -21.04 -3.99 -8.68
C ASP A 98 -21.45 -2.75 -9.50
N GLY A 99 -20.83 -1.60 -9.24
CA GLY A 99 -21.04 -0.39 -10.03
C GLY A 99 -20.69 -0.57 -11.50
N VAL A 100 -19.57 -1.20 -11.82
CA VAL A 100 -19.14 -1.48 -13.19
C VAL A 100 -20.06 -2.49 -13.87
N ARG A 101 -20.48 -3.56 -13.17
CA ARG A 101 -21.38 -4.59 -13.72
C ARG A 101 -22.77 -4.08 -14.06
N HIS A 102 -23.34 -3.25 -13.22
CA HIS A 102 -24.73 -2.81 -13.34
C HIS A 102 -24.85 -1.43 -14.02
N GLY A 103 -23.83 -0.58 -13.90
CA GLY A 103 -23.81 0.77 -14.44
C GLY A 103 -23.14 0.92 -15.80
N GLY A 104 -22.45 -0.11 -16.30
CA GLY A 104 -21.71 -0.07 -17.58
C GLY A 104 -20.61 0.99 -17.63
N GLY A 105 -20.13 1.46 -16.46
CA GLY A 105 -19.17 2.56 -16.33
C GLY A 105 -17.74 2.10 -16.06
N LEU A 106 -16.83 3.07 -16.08
CA LEU A 106 -15.46 2.89 -15.63
C LEU A 106 -15.39 2.96 -14.10
N PRO A 107 -14.36 2.36 -13.46
CA PRO A 107 -14.15 2.55 -12.03
C PRO A 107 -14.03 4.04 -11.72
N THR A 108 -14.69 4.50 -10.67
CA THR A 108 -14.60 5.90 -10.26
C THR A 108 -13.42 6.10 -9.33
N ALA A 109 -12.60 7.11 -9.62
CA ALA A 109 -11.52 7.54 -8.71
C ALA A 109 -12.11 8.12 -7.41
N GLU A 110 -13.32 8.68 -7.48
CA GLU A 110 -14.06 9.20 -6.34
C GLU A 110 -14.66 8.06 -5.52
N MET A 111 -13.90 7.57 -4.58
CA MET A 111 -14.44 6.68 -3.58
C MET A 111 -15.20 7.47 -2.51
N GLU A 112 -16.37 6.96 -2.12
CA GLU A 112 -17.21 7.43 -1.01
C GLU A 112 -16.46 7.59 0.34
N THR A 113 -15.23 7.09 0.45
CA THR A 113 -14.31 7.34 1.57
C THR A 113 -14.05 8.84 1.80
N SER A 114 -14.26 9.71 0.80
CA SER A 114 -14.09 11.15 0.94
C SER A 114 -15.11 11.79 1.89
N ILE A 115 -16.36 11.31 1.90
CA ILE A 115 -17.42 11.89 2.74
C ILE A 115 -17.21 11.46 4.21
N SER A 116 -16.92 10.19 4.45
CA SER A 116 -16.63 9.67 5.80
C SER A 116 -15.36 10.31 6.37
N LYS A 117 -14.32 10.49 5.55
CA LYS A 117 -13.05 11.12 5.96
C LYS A 117 -13.23 12.61 6.25
N ARG A 118 -13.91 13.36 5.40
CA ARG A 118 -14.21 14.78 5.64
C ARG A 118 -15.09 14.98 6.87
N PHE A 119 -16.08 14.10 7.07
CA PHE A 119 -16.94 14.15 8.23
C PHE A 119 -16.20 13.79 9.52
N SER A 120 -15.33 12.77 9.50
CA SER A 120 -14.48 12.42 10.64
C SER A 120 -13.49 13.54 10.99
N PHE A 121 -12.87 14.17 9.99
CA PHE A 121 -11.96 15.31 10.19
C PHE A 121 -12.69 16.53 10.72
N MET A 122 -13.87 16.84 10.20
CA MET A 122 -14.71 17.96 10.65
C MET A 122 -15.24 17.71 12.08
N LEU A 123 -15.62 16.47 12.40
CA LEU A 123 -16.05 16.09 13.74
C LEU A 123 -14.89 16.15 14.75
N MET A 124 -13.69 15.66 14.37
CA MET A 124 -12.48 15.80 15.21
C MET A 124 -12.11 17.25 15.46
N SER A 125 -12.24 18.12 14.45
CA SER A 125 -11.99 19.56 14.58
C SER A 125 -12.97 20.25 15.54
N LEU A 126 -14.24 19.84 15.56
CA LEU A 126 -15.26 20.38 16.47
C LEU A 126 -15.06 19.93 17.92
N ILE A 127 -14.61 18.68 18.12
CA ILE A 127 -14.39 18.11 19.46
C ILE A 127 -13.09 18.64 20.10
N SER A 128 -12.14 19.18 19.32
CA SER A 128 -10.90 19.78 19.83
C SER A 128 -11.14 21.00 20.72
N PHE A 129 -12.33 21.59 20.70
CA PHE A 129 -12.73 22.70 21.56
C PHE A 129 -13.18 22.28 22.96
N VAL A 130 -13.27 20.98 23.27
CA VAL A 130 -13.72 20.51 24.59
C VAL A 130 -12.53 20.35 25.55
N PRO A 131 -12.44 21.13 26.64
CA PRO A 131 -11.34 21.02 27.59
C PRO A 131 -11.30 19.63 28.25
N GLY A 132 -10.12 19.01 28.26
CA GLY A 132 -9.87 17.74 28.93
C GLY A 132 -9.92 16.48 28.05
N MET A 133 -10.36 16.54 26.78
CA MET A 133 -10.43 15.40 25.87
C MET A 133 -9.21 15.25 24.94
N HIS A 134 -8.18 16.06 25.09
CA HIS A 134 -7.03 16.08 24.16
C HIS A 134 -6.30 14.74 24.07
N ARG A 135 -6.06 14.04 25.18
CA ARG A 135 -5.33 12.75 25.17
C ARG A 135 -6.10 11.64 24.41
N THR A 136 -7.41 11.59 24.59
CA THR A 136 -8.25 10.61 23.89
C THR A 136 -8.36 10.89 22.40
N LEU A 137 -8.41 12.15 22.02
CA LEU A 137 -8.44 12.59 20.62
C LEU A 137 -7.12 12.31 19.90
N GLU A 138 -5.99 12.56 20.56
CA GLU A 138 -4.66 12.25 20.00
C GLU A 138 -4.49 10.74 19.80
N ALA A 139 -4.88 9.92 20.75
CA ALA A 139 -4.84 8.47 20.61
C ALA A 139 -5.73 7.98 19.46
N MET A 140 -6.93 8.54 19.31
CA MET A 140 -7.83 8.22 18.20
C MET A 140 -7.25 8.67 16.85
N ARG A 141 -6.65 9.87 16.79
CA ARG A 141 -6.00 10.40 15.60
C ARG A 141 -4.82 9.53 15.18
N THR A 142 -3.98 9.14 16.12
CA THR A 142 -2.83 8.27 15.92
C THR A 142 -3.25 6.90 15.36
N GLN A 143 -4.24 6.26 15.97
CA GLN A 143 -4.77 5.00 15.48
C GLN A 143 -5.36 5.14 14.07
N TRP A 144 -6.00 6.26 13.79
CA TRP A 144 -6.55 6.53 12.47
C TRP A 144 -5.44 6.67 11.41
N ILE A 145 -4.35 7.38 11.72
CA ILE A 145 -3.20 7.54 10.81
C ILE A 145 -2.57 6.19 10.52
N VAL A 146 -2.27 5.39 11.55
CA VAL A 146 -1.70 4.03 11.41
C VAL A 146 -2.57 3.14 10.51
N ARG A 147 -3.88 3.17 10.72
CA ARG A 147 -4.83 2.38 9.92
C ARG A 147 -4.88 2.85 8.46
N ASN A 148 -5.02 4.15 8.24
CA ASN A 148 -5.19 4.70 6.91
C ASN A 148 -3.90 4.66 6.09
N TYR A 149 -2.72 4.79 6.71
CA TYR A 149 -1.46 4.70 6.00
C TYR A 149 -1.33 3.39 5.22
N GLY A 150 -1.67 2.26 5.86
CA GLY A 150 -1.66 0.95 5.20
C GLY A 150 -2.63 0.86 4.01
N VAL A 151 -3.82 1.48 4.12
CA VAL A 151 -4.79 1.56 3.02
C VAL A 151 -4.23 2.35 1.84
N VAL A 152 -3.70 3.54 2.12
CA VAL A 152 -3.20 4.45 1.09
C VAL A 152 -1.96 3.87 0.40
N TRP A 153 -1.04 3.28 1.18
CA TRP A 153 0.13 2.58 0.65
C TRP A 153 -0.26 1.42 -0.27
N ALA A 154 -1.20 0.59 0.16
CA ALA A 154 -1.67 -0.55 -0.63
C ALA A 154 -2.34 -0.10 -1.93
N ARG A 155 -3.14 0.97 -1.90
CA ARG A 155 -3.77 1.56 -3.09
C ARG A 155 -2.73 2.06 -4.08
N HIS A 156 -1.74 2.81 -3.62
CA HIS A 156 -0.66 3.27 -4.47
C HIS A 156 0.04 2.09 -5.15
N ARG A 157 0.41 1.07 -4.39
CA ARG A 157 1.15 -0.09 -4.90
C ARG A 157 0.31 -0.96 -5.84
N ALA A 158 -0.96 -1.21 -5.51
CA ALA A 158 -1.87 -1.98 -6.35
C ALA A 158 -2.17 -1.27 -7.66
N SER A 159 -2.39 0.05 -7.63
CA SER A 159 -2.58 0.86 -8.85
C SER A 159 -1.39 0.77 -9.78
N GLN A 160 -0.16 0.81 -9.28
CA GLN A 160 1.04 0.60 -10.09
C GLN A 160 1.11 -0.79 -10.72
N THR A 161 0.64 -1.80 -10.00
CA THR A 161 0.57 -3.17 -10.54
C THR A 161 -0.43 -3.25 -11.69
N VAL A 162 -1.60 -2.59 -11.56
CA VAL A 162 -2.60 -2.51 -12.63
C VAL A 162 -2.06 -1.74 -13.84
N LEU A 163 -1.39 -0.60 -13.62
CA LEU A 163 -0.75 0.18 -14.69
C LEU A 163 0.29 -0.64 -15.47
N THR A 164 1.09 -1.42 -14.75
CA THR A 164 2.06 -2.34 -15.37
C THR A 164 1.36 -3.42 -16.19
N GLN A 165 0.21 -3.92 -15.76
CA GLN A 165 -0.57 -4.88 -16.53
C GLN A 165 -1.22 -4.23 -17.76
N LEU A 166 -1.80 -3.04 -17.62
CA LEU A 166 -2.37 -2.29 -18.74
C LEU A 166 -1.32 -2.01 -19.84
N SER A 167 -0.07 -1.73 -19.45
CA SER A 167 1.01 -1.52 -20.45
C SER A 167 1.36 -2.78 -21.23
N LYS A 168 1.14 -3.98 -20.67
CA LYS A 168 1.35 -5.26 -21.36
C LYS A 168 0.21 -5.64 -22.30
N ILE A 169 -1.00 -5.16 -22.02
CA ILE A 169 -2.20 -5.41 -22.85
C ILE A 169 -2.21 -4.49 -24.08
N ALA A 170 -1.40 -3.42 -24.10
CA ALA A 170 -1.42 -2.39 -25.11
C ALA A 170 -1.29 -2.97 -26.54
N GLY A 171 -2.34 -2.85 -27.32
CA GLY A 171 -2.30 -2.87 -28.78
C GLY A 171 -2.91 -4.08 -29.49
N THR A 172 -3.38 -5.12 -28.82
CA THR A 172 -3.88 -6.33 -29.52
C THR A 172 -5.34 -6.72 -29.25
N GLU A 173 -5.87 -6.40 -28.07
CA GLU A 173 -7.19 -6.92 -27.67
C GLU A 173 -8.24 -5.83 -27.43
N TYR A 174 -7.85 -4.58 -27.12
CA TYR A 174 -8.75 -3.51 -26.72
C TYR A 174 -8.46 -2.20 -27.44
N ASP A 175 -9.47 -1.36 -27.53
CA ASP A 175 -9.39 -0.03 -28.12
C ASP A 175 -8.45 0.87 -27.34
N VAL A 176 -7.60 1.62 -28.04
CA VAL A 176 -6.58 2.49 -27.41
C VAL A 176 -7.23 3.52 -26.47
N ASP A 177 -8.38 4.06 -26.87
CA ASP A 177 -9.13 5.05 -26.06
C ASP A 177 -9.56 4.48 -24.70
N ILE A 178 -10.02 3.23 -24.66
CA ILE A 178 -10.42 2.56 -23.41
C ILE A 178 -9.22 2.33 -22.49
N LEU A 179 -8.09 1.91 -23.09
CA LEU A 179 -6.84 1.70 -22.35
C LEU A 179 -6.31 3.01 -21.77
N GLU A 180 -6.35 4.10 -22.54
CA GLU A 180 -5.89 5.42 -22.08
C GLU A 180 -6.77 5.97 -20.96
N ARG A 181 -8.08 5.82 -21.04
CA ARG A 181 -9.01 6.23 -19.97
C ARG A 181 -8.77 5.45 -18.68
N LEU A 182 -8.63 4.13 -18.75
CA LEU A 182 -8.33 3.32 -17.57
C LEU A 182 -6.97 3.65 -16.99
N ARG A 183 -5.96 3.88 -17.85
CA ARG A 183 -4.64 4.33 -17.41
C ARG A 183 -4.74 5.65 -16.65
N ALA A 184 -5.43 6.65 -17.20
CA ALA A 184 -5.61 7.95 -16.54
C ALA A 184 -6.30 7.83 -15.18
N ILE A 185 -7.30 6.96 -15.05
CA ILE A 185 -7.97 6.69 -13.77
C ILE A 185 -6.98 6.11 -12.75
N TYR A 186 -6.23 5.07 -13.12
CA TYR A 186 -5.29 4.42 -12.20
C TYR A 186 -4.06 5.28 -11.90
N GLU A 187 -3.60 6.11 -12.82
CA GLU A 187 -2.59 7.15 -12.57
C GLU A 187 -3.11 8.18 -11.56
N GLY A 188 -4.35 8.63 -11.71
CA GLY A 188 -5.02 9.51 -10.74
C GLY A 188 -5.05 8.89 -9.35
N ILE A 189 -5.55 7.65 -9.22
CA ILE A 189 -5.59 6.91 -7.94
C ILE A 189 -4.19 6.78 -7.33
N SER A 190 -3.19 6.43 -8.14
CA SER A 190 -1.79 6.28 -7.70
C SER A 190 -1.20 7.60 -7.20
N ASN A 191 -1.43 8.70 -7.92
CA ASN A 191 -0.91 10.01 -7.58
C ASN A 191 -1.59 10.58 -6.33
N ASP A 192 -2.91 10.43 -6.20
CA ASP A 192 -3.66 10.84 -5.01
C ASP A 192 -3.21 10.07 -3.77
N ALA A 193 -3.02 8.77 -3.91
CA ALA A 193 -2.51 7.94 -2.83
C ALA A 193 -1.07 8.33 -2.46
N LYS A 194 -0.20 8.59 -3.44
CA LYS A 194 1.16 9.06 -3.19
C LYS A 194 1.17 10.41 -2.48
N ALA A 195 0.35 11.37 -2.91
CA ALA A 195 0.25 12.68 -2.26
C ALA A 195 -0.18 12.56 -0.79
N GLN A 196 -1.10 11.64 -0.47
CA GLN A 196 -1.49 11.37 0.92
C GLN A 196 -0.35 10.74 1.74
N ILE A 197 0.45 9.83 1.16
CA ILE A 197 1.64 9.28 1.82
C ILE A 197 2.65 10.39 2.11
N ASP A 198 2.91 11.25 1.12
CA ASP A 198 3.85 12.36 1.24
C ASP A 198 3.37 13.38 2.29
N GLU A 199 2.07 13.69 2.35
CA GLU A 199 1.47 14.54 3.38
C GLU A 199 1.65 13.98 4.80
N VAL A 200 1.42 12.67 4.98
CA VAL A 200 1.67 12.00 6.27
C VAL A 200 3.16 12.03 6.59
N GLY A 201 4.04 11.89 5.60
CA GLY A 201 5.49 11.99 5.77
C GLY A 201 5.96 13.37 6.22
N GLU A 202 5.36 14.45 5.70
CA GLU A 202 5.63 15.82 6.15
C GLU A 202 5.16 16.07 7.59
N GLN A 203 4.03 15.49 7.98
CA GLN A 203 3.45 15.71 9.32
C GLN A 203 4.04 14.77 10.38
N TYR A 204 4.39 13.55 10.02
CA TYR A 204 4.85 12.49 10.93
C TYR A 204 6.04 11.72 10.33
N PRO A 205 7.20 12.38 10.14
CA PRO A 205 8.35 11.78 9.45
C PRO A 205 8.86 10.52 10.16
N GLU A 206 8.96 10.52 11.48
CA GLU A 206 9.43 9.37 12.27
C GLU A 206 8.51 8.15 12.11
N PHE A 207 7.20 8.37 12.08
CA PHE A 207 6.23 7.30 11.84
C PHE A 207 6.38 6.70 10.45
N VAL A 208 6.52 7.54 9.43
CA VAL A 208 6.66 7.06 8.05
C VAL A 208 7.99 6.34 7.86
N GLU A 209 9.08 6.86 8.42
CA GLU A 209 10.40 6.23 8.37
C GLU A 209 10.37 4.85 9.03
N THR A 210 9.87 4.74 10.27
CA THR A 210 9.73 3.46 10.97
C THR A 210 8.82 2.49 10.22
N THR A 211 7.69 2.98 9.67
CA THR A 211 6.75 2.15 8.91
C THR A 211 7.40 1.62 7.63
N GLN A 212 8.13 2.47 6.91
CA GLN A 212 8.81 2.07 5.68
C GLN A 212 9.97 1.11 5.96
N GLU A 213 10.70 1.30 7.06
CA GLU A 213 11.74 0.37 7.49
C GLU A 213 11.15 -1.01 7.81
N GLN A 214 10.09 -1.08 8.59
CA GLN A 214 9.41 -2.34 8.90
C GLN A 214 8.84 -3.01 7.64
N LEU A 215 8.25 -2.25 6.72
CA LEU A 215 7.80 -2.77 5.43
C LEU A 215 8.97 -3.33 4.60
N GLY A 216 10.09 -2.61 4.57
CA GLY A 216 11.31 -3.05 3.89
C GLY A 216 11.85 -4.36 4.47
N GLN A 217 11.95 -4.45 5.80
CA GLN A 217 12.37 -5.66 6.49
C GLN A 217 11.46 -6.86 6.20
N ARG A 218 10.14 -6.64 6.18
CA ARG A 218 9.16 -7.70 5.82
C ARG A 218 9.33 -8.14 4.38
N LEU A 219 9.47 -7.22 3.44
CA LEU A 219 9.68 -7.54 2.02
C LEU A 219 10.98 -8.35 1.81
N MET A 220 12.06 -8.01 2.51
CA MET A 220 13.29 -8.79 2.46
C MET A 220 13.09 -10.21 2.98
N LEU A 221 12.48 -10.37 4.14
CA LEU A 221 12.19 -11.69 4.72
C LEU A 221 11.28 -12.54 3.83
N ILE A 222 10.28 -11.94 3.19
CA ILE A 222 9.40 -12.62 2.23
C ILE A 222 10.19 -13.09 1.01
N SER A 223 11.07 -12.23 0.49
CA SER A 223 11.93 -12.59 -0.64
C SER A 223 12.89 -13.73 -0.31
N GLU A 224 13.51 -13.68 0.88
CA GLU A 224 14.37 -14.76 1.39
C GLU A 224 13.58 -16.06 1.56
N HIS A 225 12.38 -15.99 2.16
CA HIS A 225 11.50 -17.14 2.33
C HIS A 225 11.16 -17.82 1.00
N ASN A 226 10.77 -17.03 0.00
CA ASN A 226 10.45 -17.52 -1.34
C ASN A 226 11.68 -18.15 -2.01
N SER A 227 12.87 -17.55 -1.83
CA SER A 227 14.11 -18.07 -2.38
C SER A 227 14.50 -19.40 -1.75
N VAL A 228 14.36 -19.55 -0.42
CA VAL A 228 14.62 -20.83 0.28
C VAL A 228 13.61 -21.88 -0.12
N HIS A 229 12.32 -21.51 -0.27
CA HIS A 229 11.28 -22.44 -0.73
C HIS A 229 11.59 -22.95 -2.13
N HIS A 230 11.95 -22.06 -3.05
CA HIS A 230 12.32 -22.43 -4.41
C HIS A 230 13.60 -23.31 -4.46
N ALA A 231 14.62 -22.97 -3.66
CA ALA A 231 15.83 -23.80 -3.57
C ALA A 231 15.55 -25.20 -2.98
N LYS A 232 14.57 -25.33 -2.06
CA LYS A 232 14.08 -26.62 -1.56
C LYS A 232 13.40 -27.42 -2.67
N GLU A 233 12.52 -26.79 -3.47
CA GLU A 233 11.83 -27.43 -4.58
C GLU A 233 12.79 -27.95 -5.65
N LEU A 234 13.86 -27.20 -5.92
CA LEU A 234 14.93 -27.60 -6.84
C LEU A 234 15.89 -28.66 -6.25
N GLY A 235 15.74 -29.03 -4.98
CA GLY A 235 16.63 -29.98 -4.31
C GLY A 235 18.04 -29.43 -4.02
N ILE A 236 18.25 -28.11 -4.14
CA ILE A 236 19.53 -27.44 -3.86
C ILE A 236 19.81 -27.46 -2.36
N ILE A 237 18.77 -27.32 -1.54
CA ILE A 237 18.86 -27.34 -0.09
C ILE A 237 18.12 -28.56 0.45
N GLN A 238 18.73 -29.29 1.41
CA GLN A 238 18.06 -30.40 2.08
C GLN A 238 16.78 -29.94 2.77
N SER A 239 15.72 -30.74 2.66
CA SER A 239 14.39 -30.41 3.17
C SER A 239 14.38 -30.05 4.67
N GLY A 240 15.20 -30.73 5.49
CA GLY A 240 15.33 -30.45 6.92
C GLY A 240 15.90 -29.06 7.21
N ILE A 241 16.97 -28.67 6.49
CA ILE A 241 17.62 -27.36 6.64
C ILE A 241 16.69 -26.27 6.15
N ALA A 242 16.09 -26.44 4.96
CA ALA A 242 15.13 -25.49 4.43
C ALA A 242 13.95 -25.26 5.39
N SER A 243 13.40 -26.32 5.98
CA SER A 243 12.28 -26.21 6.92
C SER A 243 12.67 -25.48 8.21
N ALA A 244 13.90 -25.63 8.71
CA ALA A 244 14.39 -24.89 9.86
C ALA A 244 14.51 -23.39 9.55
N ILE A 245 15.08 -23.01 8.38
CA ILE A 245 15.22 -21.62 7.94
C ILE A 245 13.83 -20.99 7.75
N ILE A 246 12.91 -21.66 7.07
CA ILE A 246 11.53 -21.21 6.82
C ILE A 246 10.80 -20.96 8.15
N LYS A 247 11.00 -21.83 9.14
CA LYS A 247 10.40 -21.65 10.47
C LYS A 247 10.95 -20.41 11.17
N GLU A 248 12.26 -20.22 11.18
CA GLU A 248 12.90 -19.03 11.77
C GLU A 248 12.40 -17.75 11.10
N GLN A 249 12.34 -17.71 9.76
CA GLN A 249 11.84 -16.57 9.02
C GLN A 249 10.36 -16.28 9.32
N SER A 250 9.54 -17.33 9.47
CA SER A 250 8.14 -17.18 9.83
C SER A 250 7.95 -16.60 11.25
N GLU A 251 8.80 -16.99 12.20
CA GLU A 251 8.80 -16.42 13.56
C GLU A 251 9.22 -14.95 13.53
N ARG A 252 10.24 -14.58 12.76
CA ARG A 252 10.66 -13.18 12.57
C ARG A 252 9.56 -12.33 11.93
N LEU A 253 8.90 -12.83 10.88
CA LEU A 253 7.77 -12.13 10.25
C LEU A 253 6.63 -11.91 11.25
N ARG A 254 6.35 -12.89 12.11
CA ARG A 254 5.33 -12.77 13.15
C ARG A 254 5.69 -11.72 14.19
N THR A 255 6.94 -11.64 14.61
CA THR A 255 7.41 -10.62 15.56
C THR A 255 7.26 -9.22 14.96
N LEU A 256 7.71 -9.01 13.72
CA LEU A 256 7.53 -7.74 13.01
C LEU A 256 6.05 -7.34 12.82
N ALA A 257 5.15 -8.32 12.72
CA ALA A 257 3.72 -8.04 12.60
C ALA A 257 3.07 -7.60 13.94
N GLN A 258 3.68 -7.95 15.07
CA GLN A 258 3.19 -7.63 16.41
C GLN A 258 3.73 -6.30 16.95
N ASP A 259 4.77 -5.74 16.32
CA ASP A 259 5.35 -4.46 16.71
C ASP A 259 4.31 -3.35 16.70
N ASN A 260 4.21 -2.69 17.85
CA ASN A 260 3.15 -1.72 18.11
C ASN A 260 3.53 -0.36 17.50
N MET A 261 3.08 -0.10 16.27
CA MET A 261 3.33 1.14 15.53
C MET A 261 2.83 2.41 16.26
N THR A 262 2.00 2.26 17.30
CA THR A 262 1.53 3.39 18.09
C THR A 262 2.62 3.97 18.99
N ALA A 263 3.65 3.20 19.32
CA ALA A 263 4.81 3.70 20.09
C ALA A 263 5.54 4.86 19.39
N CYS A 264 5.56 4.87 18.05
CA CYS A 264 6.17 5.96 17.26
C CYS A 264 5.50 7.32 17.46
N PHE A 265 4.30 7.35 18.04
CA PHE A 265 3.56 8.59 18.31
C PHE A 265 3.68 9.04 19.76
N GLU A 266 4.19 8.20 20.64
CA GLU A 266 4.48 8.59 22.01
C GLU A 266 5.67 9.54 22.01
N ILE A 267 5.46 10.74 22.56
CA ILE A 267 6.53 11.72 22.75
C ILE A 267 7.08 11.46 24.13
N GLU A 268 8.32 10.98 24.19
CA GLU A 268 9.02 10.91 25.45
C GLU A 268 9.37 12.33 25.90
N ILE A 269 8.59 12.83 26.85
CA ILE A 269 8.71 14.22 27.34
C ILE A 269 10.11 14.50 27.87
N ASP A 270 10.74 13.52 28.53
CA ASP A 270 12.08 13.61 29.06
C ASP A 270 13.11 13.82 27.94
N GLU A 271 12.97 13.11 26.82
CA GLU A 271 13.82 13.27 25.65
C GLU A 271 13.60 14.62 24.96
N LEU A 272 12.33 15.07 24.88
CA LEU A 272 11.99 16.38 24.34
C LEU A 272 12.62 17.49 25.17
N LEU A 273 12.50 17.44 26.50
CA LEU A 273 13.07 18.43 27.41
C LEU A 273 14.60 18.45 27.34
N ALA A 274 15.24 17.29 27.25
CA ALA A 274 16.69 17.18 27.12
C ALA A 274 17.24 17.82 25.83
N LYS A 275 16.46 17.85 24.75
CA LYS A 275 16.86 18.47 23.48
C LYS A 275 16.70 20.00 23.46
N VAL A 276 16.00 20.58 24.42
CA VAL A 276 15.75 22.04 24.47
C VAL A 276 16.85 22.72 25.25
N PRO A 277 17.63 23.64 24.64
CA PRO A 277 18.75 24.31 25.32
C PRO A 277 18.36 25.00 26.64
N LEU A 278 17.14 25.49 26.74
CA LEU A 278 16.63 26.15 27.95
C LEU A 278 16.57 25.23 29.17
N PHE A 279 16.43 23.95 28.95
CA PHE A 279 16.32 22.93 30.01
C PHE A 279 17.61 22.13 30.20
N SER A 280 18.69 22.43 29.47
CA SER A 280 19.96 21.70 29.51
C SER A 280 20.66 21.77 30.88
N GLU A 281 20.38 22.78 31.69
CA GLU A 281 20.92 22.96 33.02
C GLU A 281 20.06 22.37 34.15
N ILE A 282 18.88 21.81 33.79
CA ILE A 282 17.95 21.22 34.75
C ILE A 282 18.27 19.75 34.94
N ASP A 283 18.32 19.32 36.21
CA ASP A 283 18.50 17.91 36.52
C ASP A 283 17.37 17.06 35.93
N PRO A 284 17.68 15.97 35.21
CA PRO A 284 16.68 15.07 34.61
C PRO A 284 15.61 14.56 35.60
N SER A 285 15.97 14.44 36.89
CA SER A 285 15.00 14.07 37.93
C SER A 285 13.84 15.07 38.11
N GLN A 286 14.00 16.30 37.64
CA GLN A 286 13.00 17.35 37.70
C GLN A 286 12.12 17.45 36.44
N TYR A 287 12.46 16.71 35.39
CA TYR A 287 11.66 16.71 34.15
C TYR A 287 10.21 16.27 34.38
N GLY A 288 9.99 15.31 35.28
CA GLY A 288 8.64 14.89 35.66
C GLY A 288 7.78 16.03 36.27
N VAL A 289 8.38 16.99 36.94
CA VAL A 289 7.67 18.17 37.47
C VAL A 289 7.26 19.08 36.32
N ILE A 290 8.18 19.35 35.39
CA ILE A 290 7.92 20.18 34.20
C ILE A 290 6.87 19.53 33.31
N ALA A 291 6.96 18.21 33.13
CA ALA A 291 6.02 17.42 32.36
C ALA A 291 4.55 17.60 32.77
N ASN A 292 4.30 17.81 34.09
CA ASN A 292 2.95 18.06 34.61
C ASN A 292 2.35 19.38 34.15
N TYR A 293 3.18 20.33 33.74
CA TYR A 293 2.73 21.64 33.21
C TYR A 293 2.64 21.67 31.69
N LEU A 294 3.23 20.68 31.01
CA LEU A 294 3.15 20.59 29.56
C LEU A 294 1.75 20.13 29.13
N ARG A 295 1.25 20.80 28.11
CA ARG A 295 -0.02 20.45 27.46
C ARG A 295 0.27 20.16 26.00
N ALA A 296 -0.03 18.94 25.57
CA ALA A 296 0.05 18.61 24.16
C ALA A 296 -1.04 19.38 23.38
N ALA A 297 -0.63 20.03 22.31
CA ALA A 297 -1.52 20.74 21.40
C ALA A 297 -1.14 20.40 19.97
N THR A 298 -2.12 20.06 19.15
CA THR A 298 -1.92 19.82 17.73
C THR A 298 -2.48 21.00 16.94
N VAL A 299 -1.62 21.60 16.13
CA VAL A 299 -1.98 22.76 15.28
C VAL A 299 -2.05 22.28 13.83
N THR A 300 -3.12 22.60 13.13
CA THR A 300 -3.31 22.24 11.73
C THR A 300 -2.50 23.16 10.81
N ARG A 301 -2.13 22.66 9.61
CA ARG A 301 -1.41 23.43 8.61
C ARG A 301 -2.12 24.75 8.30
N GLY A 302 -1.37 25.86 8.28
CA GLY A 302 -1.89 27.20 8.01
C GLY A 302 -2.54 27.91 9.19
N THR A 303 -2.46 27.34 10.40
CA THR A 303 -2.95 27.99 11.62
C THR A 303 -1.80 28.72 12.31
N ASP A 304 -2.04 30.00 12.70
CA ASP A 304 -1.07 30.78 13.48
C ASP A 304 -1.02 30.27 14.92
N ILE A 305 0.18 29.88 15.39
CA ILE A 305 0.41 29.46 16.78
C ILE A 305 0.54 30.68 17.67
N ILE A 306 1.26 31.71 17.19
CA ILE A 306 1.50 32.98 17.87
C ILE A 306 1.38 34.11 16.84
N ARG A 307 0.76 35.21 17.20
CA ARG A 307 0.69 36.41 16.35
C ARG A 307 1.50 37.54 16.95
N GLN A 308 2.16 38.33 16.09
CA GLN A 308 2.90 39.52 16.51
C GLN A 308 1.98 40.48 17.25
N GLY A 309 2.43 40.97 18.43
CA GLY A 309 1.65 41.86 19.29
C GLY A 309 0.71 41.18 20.28
N GLN A 310 0.62 39.85 20.24
CA GLN A 310 -0.14 39.06 21.21
C GLN A 310 0.64 38.98 22.55
N VAL A 311 -0.08 39.09 23.68
CA VAL A 311 0.54 38.91 25.00
C VAL A 311 0.91 37.44 25.14
N GLY A 312 2.20 37.16 25.36
CA GLY A 312 2.69 35.77 25.54
C GLY A 312 2.49 35.38 27.00
N ASP A 313 1.67 34.36 27.22
CA ASP A 313 1.43 33.72 28.51
C ASP A 313 1.91 32.25 28.53
N SER A 314 2.36 31.77 27.39
CA SER A 314 2.72 30.38 27.18
C SER A 314 3.97 30.24 26.31
N MET A 315 4.77 29.21 26.57
CA MET A 315 5.90 28.83 25.76
C MET A 315 5.49 27.58 24.95
N PHE A 316 5.85 27.54 23.67
CA PHE A 316 5.56 26.40 22.80
C PHE A 316 6.84 25.61 22.49
N LEU A 317 6.79 24.31 22.70
CA LEU A 317 7.83 23.37 22.32
C LEU A 317 7.33 22.59 21.10
N ILE A 318 8.05 22.68 19.99
CA ILE A 318 7.70 21.91 18.79
C ILE A 318 8.25 20.48 18.99
N ALA A 319 7.36 19.58 19.33
CA ALA A 319 7.71 18.17 19.49
C ALA A 319 7.81 17.47 18.13
N ARG A 320 6.95 17.87 17.17
CA ARG A 320 6.90 17.32 15.80
C ARG A 320 6.39 18.39 14.84
N GLY A 321 6.89 18.36 13.60
CA GLY A 321 6.47 19.26 12.53
C GLY A 321 7.37 20.47 12.36
N ILE A 322 6.95 21.39 11.49
CA ILE A 322 7.70 22.59 11.12
C ILE A 322 6.79 23.79 11.33
N ALA A 323 7.30 24.81 12.03
CA ALA A 323 6.66 26.10 12.12
C ALA A 323 7.48 27.14 11.34
N HIS A 324 6.79 27.98 10.56
CA HIS A 324 7.41 29.12 9.88
C HIS A 324 7.21 30.37 10.70
N VAL A 325 8.30 31.11 10.92
CA VAL A 325 8.26 32.46 11.54
C VAL A 325 8.24 33.46 10.41
N THR A 326 7.17 34.24 10.35
CA THR A 326 7.06 35.40 9.44
C THR A 326 7.20 36.68 10.26
N VAL A 327 8.11 37.57 9.85
CA VAL A 327 8.39 38.86 10.48
C VAL A 327 7.75 39.96 9.65
#